data_e7f184f5c58e95646917c1e3eef43d01
#
_entry.id   e7f184f5c58e95646917c1e3eef43d01
#
_cell.length_a   1.000
_cell.length_b   1.000
_cell.length_c   1.000
_cell.angle_alpha   90.00
_cell.angle_beta   90.00
_cell.angle_gamma   90.00
#
_symmetry.space_group_name_H-M   'P 1'
#
loop_
_entity.id
_entity.type
_entity.pdbx_description
1 polymer ?
#
loop_
_entity_poly.entity_id
_entity_poly.type
_entity_poly.pdbx_seq_one_letter_code
_entity_poly.pdbx_strand_id
1 'polypeptide(L)'
;MTNMTTILFSLILLLTGCAGTNSAQQKIGDRLLKEPEHHIKDSPDILKHDSTILYTGWYYVVDTPNNYKRQLDKSDETFYLDPKPIVTVKNFTTFEIYESNSKDNKYLGLAMRLDKEGTESWSNATYRAIGNKLAFVLDNRLLQVAMVNSQITGGVTALNRGGYTRQELENFKTIIESEK
;
A
#
# COMPACT_ATOMS: atom_id res chain seq x y z
N MET A 1 -14.95 24.58 -45.66
CA MET A 1 -15.03 23.27 -46.34
C MET A 1 -14.98 22.23 -45.25
N THR A 2 -16.16 21.95 -44.68
CA THR A 2 -17.05 20.77 -44.81
C THR A 2 -16.27 19.44 -44.73
N ASN A 3 -16.49 18.57 -43.76
CA ASN A 3 -17.71 17.80 -43.54
C ASN A 3 -17.81 17.17 -42.17
N MET A 4 -18.95 17.30 -41.63
CA MET A 4 -19.65 16.63 -40.57
C MET A 4 -20.11 15.24 -41.02
N THR A 5 -19.93 14.18 -40.25
CA THR A 5 -20.72 12.96 -40.45
C THR A 5 -21.16 12.41 -39.11
N THR A 6 -22.42 12.68 -38.82
CA THR A 6 -23.27 12.10 -37.78
C THR A 6 -23.73 10.73 -38.27
N ILE A 7 -23.61 9.69 -37.45
CA ILE A 7 -24.35 8.43 -37.68
C ILE A 7 -25.15 8.10 -36.40
N LEU A 8 -26.45 8.19 -36.61
CA LEU A 8 -27.55 7.78 -35.74
C LEU A 8 -27.97 6.37 -36.14
N PHE A 9 -28.07 5.42 -35.20
CA PHE A 9 -28.90 4.20 -35.36
C PHE A 9 -29.43 3.83 -34.01
N SER A 10 -30.62 4.10 -33.76
CA SER A 10 -31.94 3.47 -33.99
C SER A 10 -32.19 2.20 -33.15
N LEU A 11 -33.10 2.42 -32.27
CA LEU A 11 -33.88 1.61 -31.34
C LEU A 11 -34.68 0.51 -32.06
N ILE A 12 -34.65 -0.73 -31.54
CA ILE A 12 -35.75 -1.70 -31.79
C ILE A 12 -36.10 -2.40 -30.49
N LEU A 13 -37.32 -2.15 -30.07
CA LEU A 13 -38.10 -2.78 -29.02
C LEU A 13 -38.89 -3.96 -29.65
N LEU A 14 -38.84 -5.15 -29.04
CA LEU A 14 -39.87 -6.18 -29.30
C LEU A 14 -40.27 -6.88 -28.02
N LEU A 15 -41.50 -6.60 -27.64
CA LEU A 15 -42.33 -7.31 -26.66
C LEU A 15 -43.02 -8.49 -27.36
N THR A 16 -43.05 -9.67 -26.76
CA THR A 16 -44.16 -10.64 -26.81
C THR A 16 -44.04 -11.52 -25.61
N GLY A 17 -44.96 -11.63 -24.88
CA GLY A 17 -45.93 -12.12 -24.07
C GLY A 17 -46.48 -13.47 -24.50
N CYS A 18 -46.68 -14.38 -23.51
CA CYS A 18 -47.87 -15.25 -23.45
C CYS A 18 -47.93 -15.97 -22.08
N ALA A 19 -49.10 -15.93 -21.52
CA ALA A 19 -49.58 -16.59 -20.32
C ALA A 19 -49.94 -18.06 -20.63
N GLY A 20 -49.95 -18.87 -19.58
CA GLY A 20 -50.51 -20.24 -19.63
C GLY A 20 -50.60 -20.87 -18.24
N THR A 21 -51.78 -20.86 -17.70
CA THR A 21 -52.29 -21.54 -16.50
C THR A 21 -52.19 -23.06 -16.60
N ASN A 22 -51.96 -23.80 -15.51
CA ASN A 22 -52.96 -24.65 -14.85
C ASN A 22 -52.38 -25.48 -13.70
N SER A 23 -53.19 -25.54 -12.67
CA SER A 23 -53.21 -26.31 -11.45
C SER A 23 -53.25 -27.83 -11.65
N ALA A 24 -52.57 -28.59 -10.80
CA ALA A 24 -53.06 -29.89 -10.30
C ALA A 24 -52.44 -30.19 -8.94
N GLN A 25 -53.29 -30.29 -7.94
CA GLN A 25 -53.02 -30.86 -6.62
C GLN A 25 -52.81 -32.34 -6.74
N GLN A 26 -51.82 -32.88 -6.03
CA GLN A 26 -51.93 -34.23 -5.48
C GLN A 26 -51.12 -34.34 -4.17
N LYS A 27 -51.89 -34.51 -3.07
CA LYS A 27 -51.43 -35.02 -1.78
C LYS A 27 -50.94 -36.43 -1.97
N ILE A 28 -49.86 -36.82 -1.32
CA ILE A 28 -49.66 -38.13 -0.65
C ILE A 28 -48.35 -38.11 0.15
N GLY A 29 -48.46 -38.43 1.44
CA GLY A 29 -47.50 -39.29 2.13
C GLY A 29 -46.47 -38.67 3.02
N ASP A 30 -46.81 -38.49 4.29
CA ASP A 30 -45.88 -38.50 5.41
C ASP A 30 -44.88 -39.65 5.29
N ARG A 31 -43.61 -39.30 5.23
CA ARG A 31 -42.55 -40.18 5.67
C ARG A 31 -41.44 -39.35 6.31
N LEU A 32 -41.45 -39.34 7.63
CA LEU A 32 -40.35 -38.95 8.48
C LEU A 32 -39.05 -39.62 8.02
N LEU A 33 -38.17 -38.88 7.42
CA LEU A 33 -36.76 -39.22 7.37
C LEU A 33 -36.02 -38.11 8.14
N LYS A 34 -35.55 -38.48 9.33
CA LYS A 34 -34.56 -37.72 10.08
C LYS A 34 -33.35 -37.51 9.16
N GLU A 35 -33.16 -36.31 8.71
CA GLU A 35 -31.86 -35.89 8.23
C GLU A 35 -30.93 -35.70 9.45
N PRO A 36 -29.67 -36.20 9.40
CA PRO A 36 -28.71 -35.92 10.43
C PRO A 36 -28.34 -34.44 10.32
N GLU A 37 -28.54 -33.75 11.44
CA GLU A 37 -27.96 -32.39 11.61
C GLU A 37 -26.47 -32.45 11.32
N HIS A 38 -26.10 -32.02 10.11
CA HIS A 38 -24.73 -31.70 9.77
C HIS A 38 -24.43 -30.38 10.47
N HIS A 39 -23.84 -30.47 11.66
CA HIS A 39 -23.11 -29.38 12.24
C HIS A 39 -22.11 -28.93 11.20
N ILE A 40 -22.49 -27.94 10.39
CA ILE A 40 -21.51 -27.07 9.71
C ILE A 40 -20.80 -26.37 10.86
N LYS A 41 -19.68 -26.94 11.28
CA LYS A 41 -18.68 -26.18 12.04
C LYS A 41 -18.42 -24.93 11.22
N ASP A 42 -18.84 -23.79 11.76
CA ASP A 42 -18.38 -22.48 11.35
C ASP A 42 -16.88 -22.57 11.10
N SER A 43 -16.50 -22.46 9.86
CA SER A 43 -15.13 -22.19 9.49
C SER A 43 -14.88 -20.70 9.74
N PRO A 44 -14.20 -20.33 10.81
CA PRO A 44 -13.80 -18.95 11.01
C PRO A 44 -12.37 -18.79 10.51
N ASP A 45 -12.17 -18.87 9.23
CA ASP A 45 -10.92 -18.39 8.62
C ASP A 45 -11.18 -17.82 7.23
N ILE A 46 -12.11 -16.86 7.17
CA ILE A 46 -11.93 -15.76 6.26
C ILE A 46 -10.68 -15.06 6.79
N LEU A 47 -9.56 -15.24 6.09
CA LEU A 47 -8.31 -14.50 6.26
C LEU A 47 -8.68 -13.07 6.60
N LYS A 48 -8.62 -12.70 7.88
CA LYS A 48 -8.56 -11.31 8.28
C LYS A 48 -7.31 -10.78 7.59
N HIS A 49 -7.49 -10.15 6.45
CA HIS A 49 -6.46 -9.35 5.83
C HIS A 49 -5.95 -8.43 6.94
N ASP A 50 -4.70 -8.62 7.37
CA ASP A 50 -4.15 -7.85 8.47
C ASP A 50 -4.17 -6.38 8.06
N SER A 51 -5.20 -5.67 8.55
CA SER A 51 -5.43 -4.26 8.21
C SER A 51 -4.30 -3.34 8.68
N THR A 52 -3.29 -3.89 9.35
CA THR A 52 -2.15 -3.15 9.89
C THR A 52 -0.90 -3.25 9.01
N ILE A 53 -0.94 -3.92 7.87
CA ILE A 53 0.21 -4.00 6.96
C ILE A 53 0.50 -2.63 6.34
N LEU A 54 1.76 -2.22 6.40
CA LEU A 54 2.29 -1.04 5.72
C LEU A 54 3.13 -1.46 4.52
N TYR A 55 2.79 -0.92 3.34
CA TYR A 55 3.54 -1.14 2.11
C TYR A 55 4.88 -0.40 2.13
N THR A 56 5.78 -0.79 1.25
CA THR A 56 7.06 -0.10 1.11
C THR A 56 6.88 1.36 0.66
N GLY A 57 7.44 2.29 1.44
CA GLY A 57 7.30 3.72 1.18
C GLY A 57 7.66 4.62 2.36
N TRP A 58 7.43 5.92 2.19
CA TRP A 58 7.61 6.93 3.24
C TRP A 58 6.28 7.32 3.87
N TYR A 59 6.28 7.55 5.18
CA TYR A 59 5.10 7.80 6.02
C TYR A 59 5.36 8.96 6.99
N TYR A 60 4.28 9.61 7.42
CA TYR A 60 4.37 10.51 8.56
C TYR A 60 4.47 9.70 9.86
N VAL A 61 5.33 10.15 10.77
CA VAL A 61 5.28 9.71 12.18
C VAL A 61 4.22 10.56 12.88
N VAL A 62 3.37 9.91 13.66
CA VAL A 62 2.29 10.57 14.41
C VAL A 62 2.44 10.29 15.91
N ASP A 63 2.04 11.25 16.74
CA ASP A 63 2.11 11.10 18.20
C ASP A 63 0.91 10.35 18.77
N THR A 64 -0.20 10.31 18.03
CA THR A 64 -1.43 9.62 18.47
C THR A 64 -1.27 8.11 18.31
N PRO A 65 -1.42 7.32 19.38
CA PRO A 65 -1.41 5.87 19.31
C PRO A 65 -2.45 5.32 18.33
N ASN A 66 -2.01 4.38 17.50
CA ASN A 66 -2.85 3.70 16.52
C ASN A 66 -2.36 2.26 16.28
N ASN A 67 -3.01 1.52 15.39
CA ASN A 67 -2.67 0.13 15.08
C ASN A 67 -1.41 -0.02 14.20
N TYR A 68 -0.83 1.09 13.70
CA TYR A 68 0.35 1.10 12.84
C TYR A 68 1.63 1.41 13.61
N LYS A 69 1.73 0.84 14.83
CA LYS A 69 2.94 0.91 15.65
C LYS A 69 4.02 0.01 15.07
N ARG A 70 5.24 0.53 14.89
CA ARG A 70 6.40 -0.23 14.42
C ARG A 70 7.62 0.04 15.29
N GLN A 71 8.37 -1.01 15.55
CA GLN A 71 9.70 -0.90 16.14
C GLN A 71 10.69 -0.57 15.03
N LEU A 72 11.57 0.39 15.30
CA LEU A 72 12.65 0.75 14.40
C LEU A 72 13.66 -0.40 14.32
N ASP A 73 14.00 -0.82 13.10
CA ASP A 73 14.94 -1.91 12.87
C ASP A 73 16.27 -1.67 13.61
N LYS A 74 16.82 -2.69 14.25
CA LYS A 74 18.05 -2.62 15.07
C LYS A 74 17.98 -1.55 16.18
N SER A 75 16.80 -1.34 16.78
CA SER A 75 16.58 -0.38 17.87
C SER A 75 15.39 -0.83 18.72
N ASP A 76 15.33 -0.37 19.98
CA ASP A 76 14.19 -0.59 20.88
C ASP A 76 13.12 0.51 20.75
N GLU A 77 13.39 1.55 19.94
CA GLU A 77 12.45 2.64 19.73
C GLU A 77 11.25 2.20 18.90
N THR A 78 10.06 2.70 19.28
CA THR A 78 8.81 2.42 18.58
C THR A 78 8.12 3.71 18.19
N PHE A 79 7.47 3.68 17.00
CA PHE A 79 6.79 4.83 16.42
C PHE A 79 5.40 4.43 15.93
N TYR A 80 4.47 5.37 15.98
CA TYR A 80 3.16 5.26 15.34
C TYR A 80 3.22 5.98 14.00
N LEU A 81 2.67 5.35 12.96
CA LEU A 81 2.72 5.85 11.59
C LEU A 81 1.32 6.18 11.09
N ASP A 82 1.20 7.22 10.26
CA ASP A 82 0.00 7.42 9.45
C ASP A 82 -0.11 6.25 8.45
N PRO A 83 -1.24 5.56 8.32
CA PRO A 83 -1.37 4.44 7.38
C PRO A 83 -1.25 4.84 5.91
N LYS A 84 -1.42 6.12 5.59
CA LYS A 84 -1.34 6.62 4.21
C LYS A 84 0.09 6.95 3.82
N PRO A 85 0.67 6.24 2.84
CA PRO A 85 2.02 6.54 2.37
C PRO A 85 2.08 7.89 1.65
N ILE A 86 3.20 8.57 1.77
CA ILE A 86 3.55 9.81 1.06
C ILE A 86 3.99 9.49 -0.36
N VAL A 87 4.94 8.56 -0.48
CA VAL A 87 5.45 7.97 -1.72
C VAL A 87 5.63 6.46 -1.52
N THR A 88 5.46 5.70 -2.58
CA THR A 88 5.54 4.24 -2.59
C THR A 88 6.58 3.75 -3.61
N VAL A 89 6.76 2.44 -3.72
CA VAL A 89 7.65 1.81 -4.72
C VAL A 89 7.39 2.29 -6.14
N LYS A 90 6.14 2.64 -6.49
CA LYS A 90 5.75 3.14 -7.82
C LYS A 90 6.42 4.45 -8.18
N ASN A 91 6.78 5.26 -7.19
CA ASN A 91 7.41 6.56 -7.39
C ASN A 91 8.94 6.47 -7.47
N PHE A 92 9.58 5.37 -7.08
CA PHE A 92 11.03 5.23 -7.15
C PHE A 92 11.48 4.85 -8.56
N THR A 93 12.45 5.57 -9.12
CA THR A 93 12.96 5.36 -10.48
C THR A 93 14.33 4.70 -10.50
N THR A 94 15.28 5.22 -9.72
CA THR A 94 16.65 4.70 -9.65
C THR A 94 17.14 4.64 -8.21
N PHE A 95 18.11 3.75 -7.98
CA PHE A 95 18.71 3.48 -6.68
C PHE A 95 20.23 3.56 -6.77
N GLU A 96 20.84 4.17 -5.77
CA GLU A 96 22.30 4.29 -5.67
C GLU A 96 22.74 4.03 -4.23
N ILE A 97 23.66 3.08 -4.04
CA ILE A 97 24.32 2.88 -2.76
C ILE A 97 25.55 3.79 -2.74
N TYR A 98 25.61 4.68 -1.76
CA TYR A 98 26.67 5.65 -1.62
C TYR A 98 27.36 5.55 -0.26
N GLU A 99 28.58 6.07 -0.18
CA GLU A 99 29.33 6.21 1.07
C GLU A 99 29.27 7.68 1.51
N SER A 100 28.84 7.90 2.75
CA SER A 100 28.96 9.20 3.37
C SER A 100 30.43 9.43 3.78
N ASN A 101 31.01 10.51 3.27
CA ASN A 101 32.40 10.91 3.58
C ASN A 101 32.47 11.99 4.67
N SER A 102 31.47 12.10 5.54
CA SER A 102 31.57 13.02 6.68
C SER A 102 32.74 12.61 7.57
N LYS A 103 33.55 13.61 8.00
CA LYS A 103 34.76 13.37 8.80
C LYS A 103 34.47 12.61 10.10
N ASP A 104 33.27 12.79 10.64
CA ASP A 104 32.88 12.26 11.94
C ASP A 104 31.98 11.01 11.88
N ASN A 105 31.44 10.68 10.70
CA ASN A 105 30.54 9.56 10.58
C ASN A 105 30.55 8.96 9.17
N LYS A 106 31.25 7.84 9.02
CA LYS A 106 31.25 7.06 7.77
C LYS A 106 30.12 6.04 7.82
N TYR A 107 29.20 6.12 6.87
CA TYR A 107 28.13 5.14 6.71
C TYR A 107 27.81 4.92 5.24
N LEU A 108 27.18 3.78 4.97
CA LEU A 108 26.57 3.48 3.68
C LEU A 108 25.10 3.95 3.73
N GLY A 109 24.63 4.52 2.62
CA GLY A 109 23.23 4.88 2.42
C GLY A 109 22.71 4.37 1.10
N LEU A 110 21.38 4.29 0.98
CA LEU A 110 20.67 3.97 -0.25
C LEU A 110 19.87 5.21 -0.67
N ALA A 111 20.34 5.91 -1.70
CA ALA A 111 19.59 6.99 -2.33
C ALA A 111 18.55 6.43 -3.30
N MET A 112 17.36 7.02 -3.28
CA MET A 112 16.22 6.65 -4.11
C MET A 112 15.72 7.90 -4.84
N ARG A 113 15.79 7.89 -6.17
CA ARG A 113 15.29 8.97 -6.99
C ARG A 113 13.81 8.77 -7.27
N LEU A 114 13.06 9.84 -7.18
CA LEU A 114 11.60 9.86 -7.40
C LEU A 114 11.29 10.28 -8.85
N ASP A 115 10.15 9.82 -9.36
CA ASP A 115 9.51 10.34 -10.56
C ASP A 115 8.96 11.77 -10.29
N LYS A 116 8.28 12.34 -11.27
CA LYS A 116 7.71 13.70 -11.16
C LYS A 116 6.64 13.78 -10.06
N GLU A 117 5.70 12.84 -10.03
CA GLU A 117 4.61 12.81 -9.05
C GLU A 117 5.13 12.59 -7.63
N GLY A 118 6.06 11.64 -7.47
CA GLY A 118 6.74 11.38 -6.20
C GLY A 118 7.55 12.59 -5.73
N THR A 119 8.21 13.30 -6.64
CA THR A 119 8.96 14.54 -6.31
C THR A 119 8.03 15.62 -5.75
N GLU A 120 6.88 15.85 -6.39
CA GLU A 120 5.89 16.82 -5.92
C GLU A 120 5.30 16.40 -4.55
N SER A 121 4.93 15.13 -4.40
CA SER A 121 4.41 14.58 -3.15
C SER A 121 5.43 14.68 -2.01
N TRP A 122 6.70 14.33 -2.29
CA TRP A 122 7.80 14.40 -1.32
C TRP A 122 8.12 15.83 -0.91
N SER A 123 8.17 16.75 -1.87
CA SER A 123 8.39 18.17 -1.61
C SER A 123 7.31 18.76 -0.69
N ASN A 124 6.03 18.48 -0.98
CA ASN A 124 4.92 18.92 -0.16
C ASN A 124 4.94 18.29 1.24
N ALA A 125 5.26 16.99 1.32
CA ALA A 125 5.32 16.26 2.58
C ALA A 125 6.46 16.77 3.47
N THR A 126 7.66 16.96 2.92
CA THR A 126 8.80 17.47 3.68
C THR A 126 8.58 18.91 4.13
N TYR A 127 7.91 19.76 3.33
CA TYR A 127 7.50 21.09 3.76
C TYR A 127 6.58 21.04 5.01
N ARG A 128 5.56 20.18 4.98
CA ARG A 128 4.60 20.01 6.09
C ARG A 128 5.24 19.38 7.33
N ALA A 129 6.26 18.56 7.13
CA ALA A 129 6.92 17.83 8.19
C ALA A 129 8.11 18.59 8.82
N ILE A 130 8.38 19.84 8.45
CA ILE A 130 9.48 20.62 9.06
C ILE A 130 9.31 20.62 10.58
N GLY A 131 10.38 20.22 11.31
CA GLY A 131 10.35 20.04 12.76
C GLY A 131 9.71 18.74 13.26
N ASN A 132 9.23 17.90 12.37
CA ASN A 132 8.63 16.59 12.66
C ASN A 132 9.40 15.47 11.98
N LYS A 133 8.93 14.23 12.15
CA LYS A 133 9.62 13.04 11.67
C LYS A 133 8.88 12.39 10.51
N LEU A 134 9.65 11.85 9.55
CA LEU A 134 9.18 10.95 8.52
C LEU A 134 9.84 9.57 8.71
N ALA A 135 9.13 8.52 8.30
CA ALA A 135 9.51 7.13 8.48
C ALA A 135 9.59 6.41 7.13
N PHE A 136 10.62 5.61 6.92
CA PHE A 136 10.73 4.70 5.78
C PHE A 136 10.42 3.28 6.20
N VAL A 137 9.43 2.68 5.55
CA VAL A 137 9.01 1.29 5.73
C VAL A 137 9.40 0.49 4.49
N LEU A 138 9.96 -0.69 4.69
CA LEU A 138 10.25 -1.67 3.66
C LEU A 138 9.64 -3.01 4.08
N ASP A 139 8.75 -3.56 3.26
CA ASP A 139 8.10 -4.85 3.53
C ASP A 139 7.60 -4.93 4.99
N ASN A 140 6.75 -3.99 5.36
CA ASN A 140 6.16 -3.85 6.71
C ASN A 140 7.16 -3.61 7.87
N ARG A 141 8.46 -3.45 7.60
CA ARG A 141 9.52 -3.18 8.58
C ARG A 141 9.91 -1.70 8.57
N LEU A 142 9.99 -1.07 9.72
CA LEU A 142 10.43 0.33 9.86
C LEU A 142 11.96 0.39 9.84
N LEU A 143 12.55 0.86 8.74
CA LEU A 143 14.01 0.90 8.59
C LEU A 143 14.64 2.22 9.00
N GLN A 144 13.91 3.34 8.91
CA GLN A 144 14.43 4.67 9.22
C GLN A 144 13.35 5.58 9.76
N VAL A 145 13.73 6.42 10.72
CA VAL A 145 12.98 7.61 11.14
C VAL A 145 13.94 8.80 11.06
N ALA A 146 13.54 9.84 10.35
CA ALA A 146 14.36 11.02 10.12
C ALA A 146 13.62 12.30 10.49
N MET A 147 14.29 13.20 11.21
CA MET A 147 13.81 14.56 11.44
C MET A 147 13.91 15.36 10.14
N VAL A 148 12.87 16.10 9.82
CA VAL A 148 12.83 16.99 8.65
C VAL A 148 13.21 18.40 9.08
N ASN A 149 14.36 18.88 8.60
CA ASN A 149 14.87 20.21 8.93
C ASN A 149 14.50 21.26 7.88
N SER A 150 14.22 20.84 6.64
CA SER A 150 13.85 21.73 5.53
C SER A 150 13.07 20.96 4.45
N GLN A 151 12.39 21.71 3.59
CA GLN A 151 11.75 21.18 2.40
C GLN A 151 12.77 20.57 1.44
N ILE A 152 12.48 19.41 0.87
CA ILE A 152 13.31 18.70 -0.10
C ILE A 152 12.61 18.72 -1.47
N THR A 153 13.15 19.49 -2.41
CA THR A 153 12.56 19.68 -3.75
C THR A 153 13.28 18.90 -4.86
N GLY A 154 14.45 18.32 -4.56
CA GLY A 154 15.34 17.70 -5.56
C GLY A 154 14.92 16.31 -6.05
N GLY A 155 13.78 15.77 -5.60
CA GLY A 155 13.29 14.47 -6.05
C GLY A 155 14.18 13.29 -5.64
N VAL A 156 14.91 13.42 -4.53
CA VAL A 156 15.72 12.33 -3.96
C VAL A 156 15.38 12.17 -2.49
N THR A 157 15.23 10.93 -2.08
CA THR A 157 15.14 10.53 -0.67
C THR A 157 16.17 9.44 -0.39
N ALA A 158 16.52 9.19 0.86
CA ALA A 158 17.56 8.23 1.18
C ALA A 158 17.32 7.50 2.51
N LEU A 159 17.68 6.22 2.53
CA LEU A 159 17.93 5.46 3.74
C LEU A 159 19.39 5.74 4.16
N ASN A 160 19.58 6.56 5.20
CA ASN A 160 20.88 7.12 5.54
C ASN A 160 21.19 7.17 7.05
N ARG A 161 20.43 6.44 7.89
CA ARG A 161 20.70 6.41 9.33
C ARG A 161 21.99 5.69 9.72
N GLY A 162 22.60 4.95 8.78
CA GLY A 162 23.74 4.08 9.05
C GLY A 162 23.34 2.72 9.67
N GLY A 163 24.33 1.91 10.02
CA GLY A 163 24.12 0.60 10.66
C GLY A 163 23.72 -0.53 9.70
N TYR A 164 23.66 -0.28 8.40
CA TYR A 164 23.44 -1.29 7.36
C TYR A 164 24.71 -1.57 6.57
N THR A 165 24.96 -2.84 6.29
CA THR A 165 26.03 -3.29 5.41
C THR A 165 25.64 -3.06 3.95
N ARG A 166 26.62 -3.11 3.03
CA ARG A 166 26.37 -3.05 1.59
C ARG A 166 25.43 -4.16 1.13
N GLN A 167 25.61 -5.37 1.65
CA GLN A 167 24.76 -6.52 1.29
C GLN A 167 23.29 -6.31 1.73
N GLU A 168 23.06 -5.74 2.92
CA GLU A 168 21.69 -5.41 3.36
C GLU A 168 21.06 -4.35 2.46
N LEU A 169 21.80 -3.31 2.06
CA LEU A 169 21.29 -2.27 1.17
C LEU A 169 21.00 -2.81 -0.25
N GLU A 170 21.82 -3.72 -0.77
CA GLU A 170 21.53 -4.41 -2.06
C GLU A 170 20.27 -5.27 -1.94
N ASN A 171 20.09 -5.97 -0.83
CA ASN A 171 18.86 -6.74 -0.57
C ASN A 171 17.63 -5.82 -0.49
N PHE A 172 17.73 -4.69 0.19
CA PHE A 172 16.64 -3.70 0.27
C PHE A 172 16.27 -3.18 -1.12
N LYS A 173 17.26 -2.82 -1.94
CA LYS A 173 17.05 -2.43 -3.33
C LYS A 173 16.31 -3.51 -4.10
N THR A 174 16.74 -4.78 -4.00
CA THR A 174 16.10 -5.92 -4.67
C THR A 174 14.63 -6.08 -4.25
N ILE A 175 14.32 -5.97 -2.95
CA ILE A 175 12.94 -6.02 -2.44
C ILE A 175 12.11 -4.89 -3.07
N ILE A 176 12.58 -3.64 -3.02
CA ILE A 176 11.87 -2.50 -3.59
C ILE A 176 11.61 -2.69 -5.10
N GLU A 177 12.60 -3.20 -5.84
CA GLU A 177 12.48 -3.47 -7.28
C GLU A 177 11.48 -4.59 -7.59
N SER A 178 11.36 -5.58 -6.71
CA SER A 178 10.41 -6.69 -6.87
C SER A 178 8.95 -6.32 -6.58
N GLU A 179 8.72 -5.23 -5.85
CA GLU A 179 7.38 -4.73 -5.50
C GLU A 179 6.81 -3.72 -6.52
N LYS A 180 7.59 -3.33 -7.53
CA LYS A 180 7.14 -2.43 -8.61
C LYS A 180 6.21 -3.11 -9.59
#